data_26bea92ab226830eab11923e0910b68f
#
_entry.id   26bea92ab226830eab11923e0910b68f
#
_cell.length_a   1.000
_cell.length_b   1.000
_cell.length_c   1.000
_cell.angle_alpha   90.00
_cell.angle_beta   90.00
_cell.angle_gamma   90.00
#
_symmetry.space_group_name_H-M   'P 1'
#
loop_
_entity.id
_entity.type
_entity.pdbx_description
1 polymer ?
#
loop_
_entity_poly.entity_id
_entity_poly.type
_entity_poly.pdbx_seq_one_letter_code
_entity_poly.pdbx_strand_id
1 'polypeptide(L)'
;VLVITGCCTPAPQFPAEDSTDQLQIIDTHIHLYDTNRSQGVDWPPITDKILYRPVLTEHFDEVADREGIASTVIVEASSRVEDNQWMLDLVKDNPERYLALVGNLPIGTDEFSGLLERFSKDSRFVGLRMRDRPGGDAFFTDAVWRDLGLLAKKGLTLDVLINNFSIDEVT
;
A
#
# COMPACT_ATOMS: atom_id res chain seq x y z
N VAL A 1 65.87 -15.69 -36.73
CA VAL A 1 65.18 -14.59 -36.13
C VAL A 1 63.68 -14.79 -36.46
N LEU A 2 62.91 -15.18 -35.47
CA LEU A 2 61.47 -15.38 -35.62
C LEU A 2 60.77 -14.10 -35.16
N VAL A 3 60.06 -13.39 -36.04
CA VAL A 3 59.28 -12.21 -35.73
C VAL A 3 57.86 -12.68 -35.56
N ILE A 4 57.33 -12.65 -34.30
CA ILE A 4 55.92 -12.90 -34.01
C ILE A 4 55.23 -11.56 -34.04
N THR A 5 54.46 -11.28 -35.10
CA THR A 5 53.53 -10.16 -35.17
C THR A 5 52.27 -10.55 -34.43
N GLY A 6 52.11 -10.06 -33.18
CA GLY A 6 50.90 -10.20 -32.40
C GLY A 6 49.79 -9.32 -33.01
N CYS A 7 48.73 -9.98 -33.48
CA CYS A 7 47.50 -9.31 -33.90
C CYS A 7 46.76 -8.88 -32.62
N CYS A 8 46.86 -7.59 -32.24
CA CYS A 8 46.00 -7.01 -31.19
C CYS A 8 44.60 -6.80 -31.77
N THR A 9 43.69 -7.71 -31.49
CA THR A 9 42.28 -7.43 -31.66
C THR A 9 41.82 -6.41 -30.60
N PRO A 10 41.23 -5.29 -31.01
CA PRO A 10 40.67 -4.36 -30.00
C PRO A 10 39.60 -5.05 -29.15
N ALA A 11 39.67 -4.80 -27.86
CA ALA A 11 38.65 -5.29 -26.95
C ALA A 11 37.24 -4.82 -27.40
N PRO A 12 36.20 -5.64 -27.22
CA PRO A 12 34.86 -5.23 -27.56
C PRO A 12 34.50 -3.97 -26.77
N GLN A 13 34.26 -2.88 -27.48
CA GLN A 13 33.68 -1.68 -26.91
C GLN A 13 32.21 -1.98 -26.68
N PHE A 14 31.81 -2.17 -25.42
CA PHE A 14 30.41 -2.12 -25.04
C PHE A 14 29.95 -0.67 -25.23
N PRO A 15 28.80 -0.42 -25.85
CA PRO A 15 28.21 0.91 -25.89
C PRO A 15 28.05 1.37 -24.44
N ALA A 16 28.52 2.59 -24.15
CA ALA A 16 28.19 3.22 -22.89
C ALA A 16 26.66 3.30 -22.86
N GLU A 17 26.00 2.53 -21.97
CA GLU A 17 24.60 2.71 -21.66
C GLU A 17 24.48 4.08 -20.99
N ASP A 18 24.18 5.08 -21.79
CA ASP A 18 23.74 6.40 -21.34
C ASP A 18 22.24 6.30 -20.98
N SER A 19 21.91 5.34 -20.12
CA SER A 19 20.65 5.32 -19.43
C SER A 19 20.87 5.93 -18.05
N THR A 20 20.68 7.20 -17.92
CA THR A 20 20.25 7.82 -16.67
C THR A 20 18.86 7.29 -16.35
N ASP A 21 18.75 6.00 -16.13
CA ASP A 21 17.57 5.38 -15.53
C ASP A 21 17.60 5.84 -14.07
N GLN A 22 17.02 7.03 -13.84
CA GLN A 22 16.89 7.54 -12.48
C GLN A 22 16.02 6.52 -11.75
N LEU A 23 16.60 5.91 -10.72
CA LEU A 23 15.86 5.02 -9.82
C LEU A 23 14.60 5.76 -9.34
N GLN A 24 13.44 5.24 -9.69
CA GLN A 24 12.18 5.74 -9.17
C GLN A 24 11.97 5.19 -7.77
N ILE A 25 11.86 6.08 -6.80
CA ILE A 25 11.55 5.71 -5.42
C ILE A 25 10.04 5.65 -5.28
N ILE A 26 9.54 4.50 -4.81
CA ILE A 26 8.13 4.31 -4.46
C ILE A 26 8.05 4.13 -2.95
N ASP A 27 7.34 5.03 -2.26
CA ASP A 27 7.00 4.85 -0.86
C ASP A 27 5.78 3.93 -0.75
N THR A 28 5.97 2.72 -0.25
CA THR A 28 4.93 1.71 -0.23
C THR A 28 4.03 1.75 1.01
N HIS A 29 4.17 2.76 1.88
CA HIS A 29 3.40 2.80 3.11
C HIS A 29 3.23 4.22 3.65
N ILE A 30 2.24 4.94 3.15
CA ILE A 30 1.82 6.23 3.72
C ILE A 30 0.40 6.15 4.28
N HIS A 31 0.06 7.11 5.12
CA HIS A 31 -1.29 7.30 5.63
C HIS A 31 -1.80 8.69 5.27
N LEU A 32 -3.01 8.76 4.70
CA LEU A 32 -3.76 10.00 4.51
C LEU A 32 -4.96 10.00 5.44
N TYR A 33 -5.17 11.08 6.15
CA TYR A 33 -6.30 11.26 7.07
C TYR A 33 -6.58 12.74 7.31
N ASP A 34 -7.84 13.05 7.68
CA ASP A 34 -8.25 14.42 7.99
C ASP A 34 -8.94 14.47 9.35
N THR A 35 -8.24 15.04 10.32
CA THR A 35 -8.74 15.23 11.70
C THR A 35 -9.84 16.27 11.82
N ASN A 36 -10.11 17.06 10.77
CA ASN A 36 -11.17 18.06 10.73
C ASN A 36 -12.52 17.51 10.26
N ARG A 37 -12.56 16.26 9.77
CA ARG A 37 -13.83 15.64 9.36
C ARG A 37 -14.75 15.45 10.57
N SER A 38 -16.03 15.66 10.38
CA SER A 38 -17.04 15.59 11.46
C SER A 38 -17.10 14.22 12.16
N GLN A 39 -16.80 13.14 11.43
CA GLN A 39 -16.71 11.77 11.98
C GLN A 39 -15.41 11.51 12.73
N GLY A 40 -14.46 12.45 12.71
CA GLY A 40 -13.13 12.29 13.29
C GLY A 40 -12.27 11.23 12.59
N VAL A 41 -11.20 10.82 13.24
CA VAL A 41 -10.29 9.77 12.81
C VAL A 41 -10.05 8.78 13.95
N ASP A 42 -9.87 7.48 13.61
CA ASP A 42 -9.56 6.47 14.61
C ASP A 42 -8.09 6.52 15.02
N TRP A 43 -7.24 6.88 14.07
CA TRP A 43 -5.81 7.10 14.24
C TRP A 43 -5.37 8.31 13.42
N PRO A 44 -4.45 9.13 13.92
CA PRO A 44 -3.80 9.09 15.23
C PRO A 44 -4.72 9.51 16.39
N PRO A 45 -4.40 9.14 17.65
CA PRO A 45 -5.21 9.57 18.78
C PRO A 45 -5.06 11.07 19.05
N ILE A 46 -6.13 11.71 19.52
CA ILE A 46 -6.16 13.17 19.82
C ILE A 46 -5.08 13.61 20.83
N THR A 47 -4.55 12.66 21.61
CA THR A 47 -3.46 12.91 22.57
C THR A 47 -2.10 13.02 21.91
N ASP A 48 -1.93 12.54 20.68
CA ASP A 48 -0.70 12.67 19.92
C ASP A 48 -0.61 14.08 19.31
N LYS A 49 0.21 14.94 19.93
CA LYS A 49 0.33 16.33 19.52
C LYS A 49 1.14 16.54 18.23
N ILE A 50 1.84 15.54 17.77
CA ILE A 50 2.64 15.58 16.53
C ILE A 50 1.79 15.10 15.34
N LEU A 51 1.15 13.96 15.49
CA LEU A 51 0.43 13.31 14.40
C LEU A 51 -1.03 13.79 14.27
N TYR A 52 -1.67 14.24 15.39
CA TYR A 52 -3.07 14.66 15.34
C TYR A 52 -3.26 15.99 14.63
N ARG A 53 -3.18 15.96 13.33
CA ARG A 53 -3.41 17.06 12.38
C ARG A 53 -3.86 16.46 11.05
N PRO A 54 -4.46 17.23 10.14
CA PRO A 54 -4.73 16.72 8.78
C PRO A 54 -3.42 16.34 8.08
N VAL A 55 -3.41 15.19 7.42
CA VAL A 55 -2.37 14.74 6.50
C VAL A 55 -3.05 14.34 5.20
N LEU A 56 -3.07 15.26 4.25
CA LEU A 56 -3.71 15.16 2.95
C LEU A 56 -2.65 15.11 1.85
N THR A 57 -3.10 15.04 0.61
CA THR A 57 -2.22 14.93 -0.56
C THR A 57 -1.17 16.04 -0.63
N GLU A 58 -1.56 17.29 -0.39
CA GLU A 58 -0.64 18.43 -0.43
C GLU A 58 0.50 18.32 0.59
N HIS A 59 0.24 17.73 1.76
CA HIS A 59 1.28 17.54 2.78
C HIS A 59 2.27 16.42 2.38
N PHE A 60 1.78 15.36 1.75
CA PHE A 60 2.64 14.29 1.27
C PHE A 60 3.43 14.75 0.05
N ASP A 61 2.78 15.41 -0.91
CA ASP A 61 3.41 15.85 -2.16
C ASP A 61 4.59 16.79 -1.89
N GLU A 62 4.47 17.70 -0.93
CA GLU A 62 5.58 18.59 -0.51
C GLU A 62 6.81 17.78 -0.05
N VAL A 63 6.60 16.73 0.76
CA VAL A 63 7.69 15.87 1.23
C VAL A 63 8.23 15.00 0.10
N ALA A 64 7.34 14.40 -0.68
CA ALA A 64 7.69 13.51 -1.77
C ALA A 64 8.55 14.21 -2.84
N ASP A 65 8.18 15.42 -3.22
CA ASP A 65 8.92 16.23 -4.21
C ASP A 65 10.30 16.59 -3.70
N ARG A 66 10.42 16.95 -2.42
CA ARG A 66 11.71 17.27 -1.80
C ARG A 66 12.64 16.07 -1.71
N GLU A 67 12.10 14.89 -1.40
CA GLU A 67 12.87 13.66 -1.20
C GLU A 67 13.01 12.80 -2.48
N GLY A 68 12.44 13.25 -3.61
CA GLY A 68 12.52 12.54 -4.89
C GLY A 68 11.68 11.26 -4.95
N ILE A 69 10.61 11.17 -4.14
CA ILE A 69 9.66 10.06 -4.16
C ILE A 69 8.73 10.23 -5.36
N ALA A 70 8.78 9.30 -6.29
CA ALA A 70 8.00 9.37 -7.51
C ALA A 70 6.52 9.01 -7.30
N SER A 71 6.26 7.96 -6.51
CA SER A 71 4.92 7.42 -6.33
C SER A 71 4.75 6.80 -4.95
N THR A 72 3.51 6.48 -4.58
CA THR A 72 3.22 5.89 -3.27
C THR A 72 2.06 4.90 -3.29
N VAL A 73 2.03 4.04 -2.26
CA VAL A 73 0.90 3.20 -1.88
C VAL A 73 0.32 3.72 -0.57
N ILE A 74 -0.97 4.02 -0.58
CA ILE A 74 -1.69 4.42 0.62
C ILE A 74 -2.08 3.18 1.40
N VAL A 75 -1.84 3.19 2.70
CA VAL A 75 -2.35 2.19 3.64
C VAL A 75 -3.39 2.84 4.53
N GLU A 76 -4.49 2.14 4.79
CA GLU A 76 -5.57 2.65 5.63
C GLU A 76 -5.10 3.13 7.00
N ALA A 77 -5.71 4.20 7.51
CA ALA A 77 -5.51 4.74 8.85
C ALA A 77 -6.79 4.66 9.71
N SER A 78 -7.86 4.08 9.19
CA SER A 78 -9.19 4.07 9.79
C SER A 78 -9.86 2.70 9.65
N SER A 79 -10.62 2.31 10.67
CA SER A 79 -11.47 1.11 10.63
C SER A 79 -12.77 1.31 9.84
N ARG A 80 -13.05 2.54 9.40
CA ARG A 80 -14.30 2.87 8.69
C ARG A 80 -14.23 2.44 7.24
N VAL A 81 -15.17 1.62 6.82
CA VAL A 81 -15.26 1.10 5.45
C VAL A 81 -15.35 2.23 4.42
N GLU A 82 -16.12 3.29 4.70
CA GLU A 82 -16.30 4.40 3.77
C GLU A 82 -15.06 5.30 3.62
N ASP A 83 -14.08 5.17 4.49
CA ASP A 83 -12.80 5.88 4.33
C ASP A 83 -11.98 5.31 3.17
N ASN A 84 -12.22 4.05 2.73
CA ASN A 84 -11.67 3.54 1.48
C ASN A 84 -12.12 4.39 0.29
N GLN A 85 -13.42 4.69 0.20
CA GLN A 85 -13.95 5.51 -0.89
C GLN A 85 -13.42 6.94 -0.81
N TRP A 86 -13.38 7.50 0.40
CA TRP A 86 -12.85 8.85 0.61
C TRP A 86 -11.39 8.97 0.14
N MET A 87 -10.54 7.97 0.45
CA MET A 87 -9.14 7.97 -0.02
C MET A 87 -9.04 7.82 -1.53
N LEU A 88 -9.81 6.93 -2.15
CA LEU A 88 -9.85 6.76 -3.61
C LEU A 88 -10.29 8.05 -4.32
N ASP A 89 -11.29 8.75 -3.76
CA ASP A 89 -11.79 10.02 -4.30
C ASP A 89 -10.77 11.16 -4.14
N LEU A 90 -10.07 11.19 -3.00
CA LEU A 90 -9.07 12.19 -2.68
C LEU A 90 -7.91 12.19 -3.70
N VAL A 91 -7.51 11.01 -4.17
CA VAL A 91 -6.31 10.84 -5.03
C VAL A 91 -6.64 10.56 -6.50
N LYS A 92 -7.91 10.64 -6.89
CA LYS A 92 -8.38 10.25 -8.24
C LYS A 92 -7.72 11.03 -9.39
N ASP A 93 -7.33 12.28 -9.13
CA ASP A 93 -6.80 13.19 -10.14
C ASP A 93 -5.27 13.09 -10.31
N ASN A 94 -4.61 12.25 -9.47
CA ASN A 94 -3.16 12.03 -9.56
C ASN A 94 -2.80 10.53 -9.47
N PRO A 95 -3.25 9.69 -10.42
CA PRO A 95 -3.06 8.24 -10.37
C PRO A 95 -1.60 7.79 -10.55
N GLU A 96 -0.75 8.64 -11.11
CA GLU A 96 0.69 8.33 -11.26
C GLU A 96 1.45 8.49 -9.95
N ARG A 97 1.00 9.39 -9.08
CA ARG A 97 1.57 9.60 -7.75
C ARG A 97 1.02 8.58 -6.74
N TYR A 98 -0.30 8.37 -6.74
CA TYR A 98 -1.00 7.49 -5.80
C TYR A 98 -1.42 6.21 -6.49
N LEU A 99 -0.51 5.23 -6.52
CA LEU A 99 -0.64 4.02 -7.34
C LEU A 99 -1.70 3.07 -6.81
N ALA A 100 -1.84 2.97 -5.49
CA ALA A 100 -2.64 1.93 -4.88
C ALA A 100 -3.12 2.30 -3.47
N LEU A 101 -4.19 1.62 -3.05
CA LEU A 101 -4.75 1.64 -1.70
C LEU A 101 -4.81 0.22 -1.13
N VAL A 102 -4.17 0.02 0.00
CA VAL A 102 -4.43 -1.09 0.91
C VAL A 102 -5.45 -0.60 1.93
N GLY A 103 -6.70 -0.97 1.74
CA GLY A 103 -7.82 -0.51 2.53
C GLY A 103 -8.16 -1.41 3.71
N ASN A 104 -9.38 -1.27 4.23
CA ASN A 104 -9.91 -2.15 5.26
C ASN A 104 -11.32 -2.61 4.91
N LEU A 105 -11.66 -3.86 5.24
CA LEU A 105 -13.01 -4.40 5.18
C LEU A 105 -13.24 -5.31 6.39
N PRO A 106 -14.48 -5.48 6.84
CA PRO A 106 -14.82 -6.28 8.02
C PRO A 106 -14.74 -7.79 7.69
N ILE A 107 -13.51 -8.35 7.70
CA ILE A 107 -13.27 -9.79 7.45
C ILE A 107 -14.01 -10.63 8.50
N GLY A 108 -14.64 -11.71 8.05
CA GLY A 108 -15.40 -12.62 8.91
C GLY A 108 -16.86 -12.23 9.11
N THR A 109 -17.36 -11.21 8.39
CA THR A 109 -18.75 -10.76 8.46
C THR A 109 -19.55 -11.07 7.19
N ASP A 110 -20.87 -11.01 7.28
CA ASP A 110 -21.75 -11.23 6.12
C ASP A 110 -21.66 -10.11 5.07
N GLU A 111 -21.22 -8.91 5.48
CA GLU A 111 -21.09 -7.75 4.59
C GLU A 111 -19.84 -7.82 3.71
N PHE A 112 -18.83 -8.59 4.13
CA PHE A 112 -17.51 -8.61 3.50
C PHE A 112 -17.56 -8.83 1.99
N SER A 113 -18.29 -9.84 1.53
CA SER A 113 -18.33 -10.20 0.11
C SER A 113 -18.89 -9.08 -0.78
N GLY A 114 -19.93 -8.40 -0.32
CA GLY A 114 -20.51 -7.26 -1.03
C GLY A 114 -19.60 -6.05 -1.07
N LEU A 115 -18.91 -5.77 0.02
CA LEU A 115 -17.94 -4.68 0.12
C LEU A 115 -16.70 -4.96 -0.73
N LEU A 116 -16.19 -6.19 -0.71
CA LEU A 116 -15.08 -6.62 -1.56
C LEU A 116 -15.42 -6.44 -3.05
N GLU A 117 -16.62 -6.84 -3.45
CA GLU A 117 -17.11 -6.66 -4.83
C GLU A 117 -17.23 -5.18 -5.21
N ARG A 118 -17.65 -4.34 -4.27
CA ARG A 118 -17.75 -2.88 -4.46
C ARG A 118 -16.37 -2.27 -4.71
N PHE A 119 -15.43 -2.46 -3.80
CA PHE A 119 -14.15 -1.76 -3.83
C PHE A 119 -13.18 -2.33 -4.86
N SER A 120 -13.21 -3.65 -5.12
CA SER A 120 -12.36 -4.26 -6.16
C SER A 120 -12.69 -3.83 -7.60
N LYS A 121 -13.70 -2.98 -7.81
CA LYS A 121 -13.98 -2.33 -9.11
C LYS A 121 -12.99 -1.22 -9.41
N ASP A 122 -12.41 -0.59 -8.40
CA ASP A 122 -11.33 0.37 -8.58
C ASP A 122 -9.99 -0.39 -8.59
N SER A 123 -9.25 -0.30 -9.69
CA SER A 123 -7.98 -1.01 -9.86
C SER A 123 -6.90 -0.57 -8.87
N ARG A 124 -7.06 0.59 -8.25
CA ARG A 124 -6.15 1.06 -7.20
C ARG A 124 -6.39 0.40 -5.85
N PHE A 125 -7.55 -0.25 -5.63
CA PHE A 125 -7.80 -1.02 -4.43
C PHE A 125 -7.14 -2.38 -4.55
N VAL A 126 -5.91 -2.52 -4.02
CA VAL A 126 -5.04 -3.67 -4.27
C VAL A 126 -4.97 -4.67 -3.13
N GLY A 127 -5.49 -4.33 -1.97
CA GLY A 127 -5.39 -5.20 -0.81
C GLY A 127 -6.14 -4.68 0.41
N LEU A 128 -6.05 -5.45 1.47
CA LEU A 128 -6.62 -5.14 2.77
C LEU A 128 -5.56 -5.17 3.86
N ARG A 129 -5.71 -4.31 4.86
CA ARG A 129 -4.99 -4.40 6.12
C ARG A 129 -5.89 -4.97 7.19
N MET A 130 -5.50 -6.11 7.75
CA MET A 130 -6.16 -6.72 8.88
C MET A 130 -5.54 -6.22 10.18
N ARG A 131 -6.32 -5.46 10.96
CA ARG A 131 -5.88 -4.85 12.24
C ARG A 131 -6.27 -5.69 13.43
N ASP A 132 -7.45 -6.30 13.37
CA ASP A 132 -8.11 -6.98 14.47
C ASP A 132 -8.14 -8.48 14.20
N ARG A 133 -8.32 -9.25 15.26
CA ARG A 133 -8.61 -10.68 15.20
C ARG A 133 -10.13 -10.89 15.11
N PRO A 134 -10.74 -10.97 13.93
CA PRO A 134 -12.14 -11.34 13.84
C PRO A 134 -12.30 -12.77 14.37
N GLY A 135 -13.04 -12.93 15.45
CA GLY A 135 -13.21 -14.22 16.13
C GLY A 135 -12.38 -14.40 17.40
N GLY A 136 -11.63 -13.39 17.85
CA GLY A 136 -10.87 -13.41 19.10
C GLY A 136 -9.81 -14.51 19.14
N ASP A 137 -9.76 -15.33 20.19
CA ASP A 137 -8.79 -16.42 20.35
C ASP A 137 -8.96 -17.53 19.29
N ALA A 138 -10.15 -17.67 18.70
CA ALA A 138 -10.42 -18.56 17.55
C ALA A 138 -10.35 -17.78 16.24
N PHE A 139 -9.21 -17.15 15.96
CA PHE A 139 -8.99 -16.24 14.84
C PHE A 139 -9.41 -16.80 13.47
N PHE A 140 -9.06 -18.03 13.16
CA PHE A 140 -9.38 -18.65 11.89
C PHE A 140 -10.73 -19.38 11.93
N THR A 141 -11.82 -18.62 12.01
CA THR A 141 -13.18 -19.14 11.83
C THR A 141 -13.44 -19.51 10.35
N ASP A 142 -14.47 -20.34 10.09
CA ASP A 142 -14.89 -20.65 8.73
C ASP A 142 -15.26 -19.38 7.93
N ALA A 143 -15.81 -18.36 8.60
CA ALA A 143 -16.13 -17.08 7.98
C ALA A 143 -14.87 -16.33 7.52
N VAL A 144 -13.84 -16.29 8.36
CA VAL A 144 -12.54 -15.66 8.01
C VAL A 144 -11.90 -16.42 6.84
N TRP A 145 -11.84 -17.76 6.88
CA TRP A 145 -11.29 -18.54 5.77
C TRP A 145 -12.06 -18.34 4.46
N ARG A 146 -13.38 -18.30 4.52
CA ARG A 146 -14.21 -17.96 3.37
C ARG A 146 -13.80 -16.61 2.75
N ASP A 147 -13.67 -15.60 3.58
CA ASP A 147 -13.39 -14.23 3.14
C ASP A 147 -11.96 -14.07 2.61
N LEU A 148 -10.98 -14.69 3.25
CA LEU A 148 -9.61 -14.77 2.73
C LEU A 148 -9.55 -15.48 1.37
N GLY A 149 -10.35 -16.53 1.20
CA GLY A 149 -10.50 -17.22 -0.09
C GLY A 149 -11.10 -16.33 -1.18
N LEU A 150 -12.04 -15.43 -0.83
CA LEU A 150 -12.59 -14.46 -1.77
C LEU A 150 -11.56 -13.39 -2.15
N LEU A 151 -10.80 -12.89 -1.17
CA LEU A 151 -9.71 -11.95 -1.38
C LEU A 151 -8.66 -12.51 -2.35
N ALA A 152 -8.21 -13.74 -2.09
CA ALA A 152 -7.24 -14.44 -2.95
C ALA A 152 -7.75 -14.65 -4.38
N LYS A 153 -9.03 -14.99 -4.57
CA LYS A 153 -9.65 -15.14 -5.91
C LYS A 153 -9.67 -13.83 -6.70
N LYS A 154 -9.69 -12.68 -6.01
CA LYS A 154 -9.59 -11.36 -6.63
C LYS A 154 -8.14 -10.96 -6.93
N GLY A 155 -7.15 -11.72 -6.48
CA GLY A 155 -5.73 -11.39 -6.61
C GLY A 155 -5.30 -10.21 -5.73
N LEU A 156 -6.02 -9.93 -4.66
CA LEU A 156 -5.73 -8.84 -3.73
C LEU A 156 -4.81 -9.32 -2.60
N THR A 157 -3.98 -8.41 -2.09
CA THR A 157 -3.03 -8.69 -1.00
C THR A 157 -3.68 -8.58 0.38
N LEU A 158 -3.06 -9.20 1.38
CA LEU A 158 -3.43 -9.05 2.78
C LEU A 158 -2.21 -8.60 3.59
N ASP A 159 -2.31 -7.41 4.16
CA ASP A 159 -1.37 -6.92 5.16
C ASP A 159 -1.89 -7.30 6.56
N VAL A 160 -1.05 -7.87 7.39
CA VAL A 160 -1.41 -8.21 8.77
C VAL A 160 -0.66 -7.30 9.74
N LEU A 161 -1.41 -6.55 10.56
CA LEU A 161 -0.80 -5.75 11.61
C LEU A 161 -0.46 -6.66 12.81
N ILE A 162 0.81 -7.02 12.92
CA ILE A 162 1.30 -8.05 13.86
C ILE A 162 1.22 -7.67 15.35
N ASN A 163 0.77 -6.48 15.71
CA ASN A 163 0.58 -6.10 17.12
C ASN A 163 -0.39 -7.04 17.86
N ASN A 164 -1.30 -7.70 17.12
CA ASN A 164 -2.33 -8.59 17.64
C ASN A 164 -2.12 -10.06 17.21
N PHE A 165 -1.03 -10.35 16.50
CA PHE A 165 -0.72 -11.68 15.96
C PHE A 165 0.72 -12.04 16.27
N SER A 166 1.00 -13.32 16.52
CA SER A 166 2.35 -13.85 16.44
C SER A 166 2.68 -14.24 14.99
N ILE A 167 3.97 -14.27 14.64
CA ILE A 167 4.40 -14.73 13.30
C ILE A 167 3.95 -16.15 13.04
N ASP A 168 3.98 -17.03 14.06
CA ASP A 168 3.56 -18.43 13.94
C ASP A 168 2.07 -18.62 13.65
N GLU A 169 1.25 -17.57 13.89
CA GLU A 169 -0.20 -17.61 13.61
C GLU A 169 -0.52 -17.21 12.15
N VAL A 170 0.40 -16.59 11.44
CA VAL A 170 0.20 -16.08 10.06
C VAL A 170 1.08 -16.76 9.02
N THR A 171 1.85 -17.74 9.42
CA THR A 171 2.66 -18.61 8.55
C THR A 171 2.10 -20.00 8.43
#